data_6baf153003e81e0f05798a77220472a8
#
_entry.id   6baf153003e81e0f05798a77220472a8
#
_cell.length_a   1.000
_cell.length_b   1.000
_cell.length_c   1.000
_cell.angle_alpha   90.00
_cell.angle_beta   90.00
_cell.angle_gamma   90.00
#
_symmetry.space_group_name_H-M   'P 1'
#
loop_
_entity.id
_entity.type
_entity.pdbx_description
1 polymer ?
#
loop_
_entity_poly.entity_id
_entity_poly.type
_entity_poly.pdbx_seq_one_letter_code
_entity_poly.pdbx_strand_id
1 'polypeptide(L)'
;MRVRYPRIVQRGKFTLNNRFEDISENIKRIRFNMEEAKVKAGRETDDIRIMAVTKTVPPERVNFAVSQGFELLGENRVQEFLSKKEQYVKNAEINFIGHLQSNKIKYIIDSVTMIQSVDSIGLAKEISDRALAKGIVMDILCEVNIGGEESKSGFAPEAVYDGVCEIAELKGVRVCGLMTIPPPSDSCVYFEKMQRLFGDMKSRSPENTDISLLSMGMSADYTEAVRFGTGMVRLGTALFGARNYSI
;
A
#
# COMPACT_ATOMS: atom_id res chain seq x y z
N MET A 1 64.15 14.91 -18.10
CA MET A 1 63.02 14.25 -18.77
C MET A 1 61.92 14.02 -17.77
N ARG A 2 60.86 14.86 -17.77
CA ARG A 2 59.67 14.70 -16.86
C ARG A 2 58.59 14.00 -17.66
N VAL A 3 58.24 12.78 -17.25
CA VAL A 3 57.13 12.02 -17.83
C VAL A 3 55.82 12.59 -17.26
N ARG A 4 54.98 13.15 -18.12
CA ARG A 4 53.59 13.57 -17.80
C ARG A 4 52.67 12.36 -17.93
N TYR A 5 52.01 11.94 -16.83
CA TYR A 5 50.92 11.02 -16.83
C TYR A 5 49.62 11.75 -17.23
N PRO A 6 48.80 11.20 -18.15
CA PRO A 6 47.52 11.81 -18.48
C PRO A 6 46.54 11.60 -17.33
N ARG A 7 45.83 12.68 -16.91
CA ARG A 7 44.70 12.62 -15.99
C ARG A 7 43.53 11.93 -16.72
N ILE A 8 43.24 10.70 -16.30
CA ILE A 8 41.98 10.05 -16.68
C ILE A 8 40.87 10.73 -15.87
N VAL A 9 40.09 11.54 -16.57
CA VAL A 9 38.88 12.17 -16.04
C VAL A 9 37.80 11.08 -15.96
N GLN A 10 37.61 10.52 -14.78
CA GLN A 10 36.38 9.75 -14.47
C GLN A 10 35.20 10.72 -14.37
N ARG A 11 34.68 11.18 -15.51
CA ARG A 11 33.37 11.83 -15.61
C ARG A 11 32.35 10.75 -15.94
N GLY A 12 31.48 10.35 -15.00
CA GLY A 12 30.34 9.51 -15.34
C GLY A 12 29.59 8.82 -14.22
N LYS A 13 30.14 8.76 -12.99
CA LYS A 13 29.45 8.07 -11.88
C LYS A 13 28.91 8.98 -10.76
N PHE A 14 29.17 10.28 -10.79
CA PHE A 14 28.82 11.21 -9.71
C PHE A 14 27.46 11.92 -9.88
N THR A 15 26.80 11.84 -11.03
CA THR A 15 25.61 12.65 -11.33
C THR A 15 24.29 11.96 -11.13
N LEU A 16 24.23 10.63 -11.06
CA LEU A 16 22.96 9.90 -10.82
C LEU A 16 22.58 9.81 -9.33
N ASN A 17 23.56 9.75 -8.42
CA ASN A 17 23.28 9.66 -6.98
C ASN A 17 22.70 10.95 -6.39
N ASN A 18 23.06 12.13 -6.88
CA ASN A 18 22.55 13.40 -6.34
C ASN A 18 21.08 13.70 -6.72
N ARG A 19 20.55 13.08 -7.79
CA ARG A 19 19.21 13.41 -8.26
C ARG A 19 18.08 12.90 -7.34
N PHE A 20 18.35 11.83 -6.58
CA PHE A 20 17.38 11.18 -5.68
C PHE A 20 17.93 11.01 -4.26
N GLU A 21 18.82 11.91 -3.84
CA GLU A 21 19.44 11.87 -2.51
C GLU A 21 18.40 11.99 -1.40
N ASP A 22 17.38 12.82 -1.62
CA ASP A 22 16.22 12.97 -0.73
C ASP A 22 15.49 11.65 -0.49
N ILE A 23 15.26 10.84 -1.54
CA ILE A 23 14.63 9.53 -1.40
C ILE A 23 15.57 8.56 -0.66
N SER A 24 16.86 8.59 -0.97
CA SER A 24 17.86 7.73 -0.30
C SER A 24 17.92 7.98 1.21
N GLU A 25 17.93 9.25 1.63
CA GLU A 25 17.90 9.63 3.04
C GLU A 25 16.57 9.24 3.72
N ASN A 26 15.46 9.46 3.03
CA ASN A 26 14.15 9.04 3.52
C ASN A 26 14.08 7.51 3.72
N ILE A 27 14.61 6.72 2.79
CA ILE A 27 14.68 5.26 2.89
C ILE A 27 15.46 4.83 4.13
N LYS A 28 16.65 5.41 4.37
CA LYS A 28 17.44 5.10 5.56
C LYS A 28 16.64 5.37 6.83
N ARG A 29 15.99 6.53 6.91
CA ARG A 29 15.16 6.92 8.06
C ARG A 29 13.96 6.00 8.25
N ILE A 30 13.26 5.63 7.17
CA ILE A 30 12.12 4.71 7.23
C ILE A 30 12.56 3.36 7.75
N ARG A 31 13.63 2.78 7.20
CA ARG A 31 14.16 1.48 7.67
C ARG A 31 14.55 1.51 9.13
N PHE A 32 15.29 2.53 9.54
CA PHE A 32 15.68 2.72 10.94
C PHE A 32 14.46 2.79 11.86
N ASN A 33 13.49 3.66 11.54
CA ASN A 33 12.29 3.83 12.35
C ASN A 33 11.41 2.56 12.40
N MET A 34 11.34 1.80 11.30
CA MET A 34 10.61 0.53 11.25
C MET A 34 11.25 -0.50 12.19
N GLU A 35 12.56 -0.67 12.13
CA GLU A 35 13.26 -1.61 13.01
C GLU A 35 13.13 -1.18 14.49
N GLU A 36 13.30 0.11 14.81
CA GLU A 36 13.05 0.62 16.15
C GLU A 36 11.62 0.34 16.64
N ALA A 37 10.61 0.55 15.78
CA ALA A 37 9.23 0.30 16.13
C ALA A 37 8.94 -1.19 16.34
N LYS A 38 9.52 -2.06 15.53
CA LYS A 38 9.43 -3.53 15.67
C LYS A 38 10.04 -3.98 17.01
N VAL A 39 11.24 -3.53 17.33
CA VAL A 39 11.91 -3.86 18.60
C VAL A 39 11.07 -3.39 19.80
N LYS A 40 10.58 -2.15 19.77
CA LYS A 40 9.73 -1.61 20.84
C LYS A 40 8.40 -2.36 21.01
N ALA A 41 7.92 -2.99 19.96
CA ALA A 41 6.66 -3.75 19.94
C ALA A 41 6.86 -5.26 20.20
N GLY A 42 8.10 -5.75 20.33
CA GLY A 42 8.39 -7.20 20.43
C GLY A 42 8.03 -7.97 19.16
N ARG A 43 8.22 -7.32 17.99
CA ARG A 43 7.83 -7.82 16.67
C ARG A 43 9.02 -7.88 15.69
N GLU A 44 10.23 -8.12 16.19
CA GLU A 44 11.49 -8.10 15.42
C GLU A 44 11.48 -9.07 14.24
N THR A 45 10.81 -10.20 14.41
CA THR A 45 10.73 -11.26 13.39
C THR A 45 9.59 -11.06 12.40
N ASP A 46 8.72 -10.09 12.61
CA ASP A 46 7.57 -9.88 11.73
C ASP A 46 8.00 -9.28 10.39
N ASP A 47 7.47 -9.84 9.32
CA ASP A 47 7.61 -9.29 7.98
C ASP A 47 6.51 -8.24 7.74
N ILE A 48 6.82 -6.98 8.04
CA ILE A 48 5.90 -5.86 7.82
C ILE A 48 6.23 -5.22 6.47
N ARG A 49 5.33 -5.36 5.51
CA ARG A 49 5.50 -4.83 4.16
C ARG A 49 5.41 -3.30 4.14
N ILE A 50 6.28 -2.66 3.37
CA ILE A 50 6.26 -1.20 3.17
C ILE A 50 5.80 -0.92 1.74
N MET A 51 4.63 -0.29 1.61
CA MET A 51 4.09 0.14 0.34
C MET A 51 4.52 1.58 0.03
N ALA A 52 5.12 1.79 -1.14
CA ALA A 52 5.41 3.11 -1.68
C ALA A 52 4.15 3.69 -2.34
N VAL A 53 3.56 4.73 -1.77
CA VAL A 53 2.36 5.39 -2.32
C VAL A 53 2.77 6.41 -3.38
N THR A 54 2.45 6.12 -4.64
CA THR A 54 3.04 6.75 -5.84
C THR A 54 2.18 7.86 -6.46
N LYS A 55 1.03 8.18 -5.87
CA LYS A 55 0.17 9.27 -6.37
C LYS A 55 0.96 10.58 -6.47
N THR A 56 0.85 11.26 -7.62
CA THR A 56 1.55 12.51 -7.95
C THR A 56 3.08 12.43 -8.01
N VAL A 57 3.65 11.21 -7.98
CA VAL A 57 5.10 10.99 -8.05
C VAL A 57 5.50 10.62 -9.48
N PRO A 58 6.50 11.27 -10.09
CA PRO A 58 7.00 10.92 -11.42
C PRO A 58 7.58 9.50 -11.45
N PRO A 59 7.42 8.76 -12.59
CA PRO A 59 7.85 7.36 -12.70
C PRO A 59 9.33 7.12 -12.41
N GLU A 60 10.22 8.06 -12.77
CA GLU A 60 11.65 7.92 -12.49
C GLU A 60 11.99 7.92 -10.99
N ARG A 61 11.23 8.66 -10.16
CA ARG A 61 11.37 8.63 -8.70
C ARG A 61 10.83 7.33 -8.11
N VAL A 62 9.71 6.85 -8.67
CA VAL A 62 9.12 5.54 -8.30
C VAL A 62 10.12 4.41 -8.63
N ASN A 63 10.62 4.36 -9.85
CA ASN A 63 11.59 3.34 -10.29
C ASN A 63 12.89 3.38 -9.47
N PHE A 64 13.33 4.56 -9.05
CA PHE A 64 14.43 4.67 -8.12
C PHE A 64 14.11 4.01 -6.77
N ALA A 65 12.95 4.27 -6.18
CA ALA A 65 12.53 3.62 -4.93
C ALA A 65 12.44 2.09 -5.08
N VAL A 66 11.91 1.60 -6.22
CA VAL A 66 11.88 0.15 -6.53
C VAL A 66 13.30 -0.43 -6.58
N SER A 67 14.26 0.26 -7.21
CA SER A 67 15.66 -0.17 -7.25
C SER A 67 16.34 -0.25 -5.87
N GLN A 68 15.74 0.41 -4.88
CA GLN A 68 16.16 0.36 -3.47
C GLN A 68 15.38 -0.66 -2.63
N GLY A 69 14.55 -1.51 -3.26
CA GLY A 69 13.79 -2.58 -2.59
C GLY A 69 12.38 -2.20 -2.15
N PHE A 70 11.83 -1.07 -2.62
CA PHE A 70 10.42 -0.69 -2.39
C PHE A 70 9.56 -1.16 -3.58
N GLU A 71 9.47 -2.46 -3.76
CA GLU A 71 8.86 -3.08 -4.95
C GLU A 71 7.33 -3.07 -4.92
N LEU A 72 6.71 -2.84 -3.75
CA LEU A 72 5.25 -2.74 -3.59
C LEU A 72 4.80 -1.28 -3.75
N LEU A 73 4.01 -1.02 -4.77
CA LEU A 73 3.49 0.30 -5.12
C LEU A 73 2.00 0.42 -4.81
N GLY A 74 1.58 1.60 -4.32
CA GLY A 74 0.18 1.90 -4.04
C GLY A 74 -0.35 3.03 -4.90
N GLU A 75 -1.33 2.73 -5.75
CA GLU A 75 -1.97 3.68 -6.64
C GLU A 75 -3.36 4.11 -6.16
N ASN A 76 -3.68 5.39 -6.32
CA ASN A 76 -4.92 5.96 -5.81
C ASN A 76 -5.92 6.35 -6.89
N ARG A 77 -5.47 6.61 -8.12
CA ARG A 77 -6.30 7.13 -9.22
C ARG A 77 -6.07 6.33 -10.49
N VAL A 78 -7.14 5.75 -11.03
CA VAL A 78 -7.07 4.89 -12.21
C VAL A 78 -6.43 5.61 -13.41
N GLN A 79 -6.84 6.85 -13.71
CA GLN A 79 -6.31 7.60 -14.85
C GLN A 79 -4.81 7.90 -14.69
N GLU A 80 -4.39 8.27 -13.49
CA GLU A 80 -2.98 8.53 -13.19
C GLU A 80 -2.15 7.25 -13.34
N PHE A 81 -2.62 6.14 -12.78
CA PHE A 81 -1.97 4.84 -12.94
C PHE A 81 -1.81 4.47 -14.41
N LEU A 82 -2.87 4.56 -15.22
CA LEU A 82 -2.83 4.23 -16.64
C LEU A 82 -1.82 5.09 -17.43
N SER A 83 -1.61 6.35 -17.03
CA SER A 83 -0.62 7.23 -17.67
C SER A 83 0.83 6.89 -17.32
N LYS A 84 1.06 6.13 -16.26
CA LYS A 84 2.39 5.82 -15.71
C LYS A 84 2.80 4.36 -15.83
N LYS A 85 1.85 3.41 -15.86
CA LYS A 85 2.12 1.98 -15.67
C LYS A 85 3.17 1.41 -16.64
N GLU A 86 3.17 1.87 -17.88
CA GLU A 86 4.14 1.41 -18.89
C GLU A 86 5.57 1.93 -18.64
N GLN A 87 5.72 2.91 -17.75
CA GLN A 87 7.00 3.49 -17.36
C GLN A 87 7.54 2.88 -16.08
N TYR A 88 6.74 2.08 -15.35
CA TYR A 88 7.19 1.37 -14.17
C TYR A 88 8.06 0.16 -14.53
N VAL A 89 9.02 -0.14 -13.68
CA VAL A 89 9.82 -1.36 -13.83
C VAL A 89 8.94 -2.59 -13.68
N LYS A 90 9.21 -3.63 -14.48
CA LYS A 90 8.32 -4.79 -14.66
C LYS A 90 8.13 -5.65 -13.41
N ASN A 91 9.06 -5.60 -12.45
CA ASN A 91 8.99 -6.36 -11.20
C ASN A 91 8.24 -5.64 -10.07
N ALA A 92 7.72 -4.45 -10.32
CA ALA A 92 6.92 -3.75 -9.33
C ALA A 92 5.56 -4.43 -9.12
N GLU A 93 5.24 -4.75 -7.88
CA GLU A 93 3.90 -5.20 -7.45
C GLU A 93 3.02 -3.98 -7.24
N ILE A 94 1.83 -3.96 -7.84
CA ILE A 94 0.97 -2.79 -7.80
C ILE A 94 -0.34 -3.12 -7.09
N ASN A 95 -0.64 -2.40 -6.03
CA ASN A 95 -1.93 -2.46 -5.35
C ASN A 95 -2.73 -1.18 -5.61
N PHE A 96 -4.04 -1.31 -5.75
CA PHE A 96 -4.94 -0.17 -5.82
C PHE A 96 -5.49 0.13 -4.41
N ILE A 97 -5.31 1.36 -3.95
CA ILE A 97 -5.62 1.77 -2.57
C ILE A 97 -6.51 3.01 -2.47
N GLY A 98 -6.98 3.55 -3.60
CA GLY A 98 -7.88 4.70 -3.64
C GLY A 98 -9.32 4.28 -3.86
N HIS A 99 -10.28 5.20 -3.69
CA HIS A 99 -11.68 4.91 -3.97
C HIS A 99 -11.88 4.46 -5.42
N LEU A 100 -12.44 3.27 -5.60
CA LEU A 100 -12.62 2.62 -6.91
C LEU A 100 -14.08 2.66 -7.35
N GLN A 101 -14.35 3.42 -8.39
CA GLN A 101 -15.65 3.41 -9.04
C GLN A 101 -15.82 2.13 -9.90
N SER A 102 -17.01 1.50 -9.86
CA SER A 102 -17.28 0.23 -10.57
C SER A 102 -16.96 0.30 -12.07
N ASN A 103 -17.27 1.43 -12.73
CA ASN A 103 -16.99 1.62 -14.15
C ASN A 103 -15.50 1.71 -14.50
N LYS A 104 -14.60 1.83 -13.50
CA LYS A 104 -13.16 1.91 -13.65
C LYS A 104 -12.44 0.57 -13.42
N ILE A 105 -13.08 -0.43 -12.82
CA ILE A 105 -12.50 -1.74 -12.53
C ILE A 105 -11.86 -2.35 -13.77
N LYS A 106 -12.57 -2.31 -14.90
CA LYS A 106 -12.12 -2.87 -16.20
C LYS A 106 -10.76 -2.39 -16.70
N TYR A 107 -10.28 -1.25 -16.20
CA TYR A 107 -9.01 -0.66 -16.64
C TYR A 107 -7.81 -1.09 -15.79
N ILE A 108 -8.06 -1.66 -14.60
CA ILE A 108 -7.00 -2.02 -13.66
C ILE A 108 -6.97 -3.50 -13.29
N ILE A 109 -8.06 -4.23 -13.53
CA ILE A 109 -8.28 -5.59 -13.02
C ILE A 109 -7.17 -6.59 -13.42
N ASP A 110 -6.51 -6.40 -14.55
CA ASP A 110 -5.41 -7.22 -15.06
C ASP A 110 -4.02 -6.58 -14.87
N SER A 111 -3.96 -5.45 -14.17
CA SER A 111 -2.74 -4.65 -14.02
C SER A 111 -2.37 -4.41 -12.55
N VAL A 112 -3.19 -4.84 -11.61
CA VAL A 112 -2.92 -4.76 -10.18
C VAL A 112 -2.97 -6.15 -9.55
N THR A 113 -2.20 -6.35 -8.49
CA THR A 113 -2.16 -7.63 -7.77
C THR A 113 -3.16 -7.70 -6.62
N MET A 114 -3.60 -6.54 -6.11
CA MET A 114 -4.56 -6.46 -5.02
C MET A 114 -5.33 -5.14 -5.06
N ILE A 115 -6.62 -5.17 -4.66
CA ILE A 115 -7.43 -3.98 -4.42
C ILE A 115 -7.74 -3.90 -2.93
N GLN A 116 -7.21 -2.87 -2.24
CA GLN A 116 -7.31 -2.73 -0.78
C GLN A 116 -8.50 -1.86 -0.33
N SER A 117 -9.17 -1.20 -1.25
CA SER A 117 -10.22 -0.22 -0.99
C SER A 117 -11.62 -0.75 -1.32
N VAL A 118 -11.89 -2.01 -0.97
CA VAL A 118 -13.22 -2.59 -1.18
C VAL A 118 -14.13 -2.20 -0.03
N ASP A 119 -15.02 -1.25 -0.29
CA ASP A 119 -15.84 -0.56 0.70
C ASP A 119 -17.29 -1.10 0.80
N SER A 120 -17.65 -2.05 -0.06
CA SER A 120 -19.00 -2.57 -0.14
C SER A 120 -19.08 -3.93 -0.82
N ILE A 121 -20.10 -4.71 -0.50
CA ILE A 121 -20.44 -5.97 -1.18
C ILE A 121 -20.68 -5.72 -2.67
N GLY A 122 -21.36 -4.62 -3.01
CA GLY A 122 -21.63 -4.27 -4.41
C GLY A 122 -20.35 -4.09 -5.22
N LEU A 123 -19.34 -3.38 -4.67
CA LEU A 123 -18.05 -3.24 -5.33
C LEU A 123 -17.31 -4.58 -5.45
N ALA A 124 -17.35 -5.42 -4.41
CA ALA A 124 -16.74 -6.76 -4.43
C ALA A 124 -17.37 -7.65 -5.53
N LYS A 125 -18.71 -7.62 -5.71
CA LYS A 125 -19.41 -8.34 -6.79
C LYS A 125 -18.93 -7.89 -8.17
N GLU A 126 -18.85 -6.59 -8.41
CA GLU A 126 -18.36 -6.04 -9.69
C GLU A 126 -16.89 -6.42 -9.96
N ILE A 127 -16.03 -6.42 -8.92
CA ILE A 127 -14.66 -6.88 -9.04
C ILE A 127 -14.61 -8.36 -9.38
N SER A 128 -15.38 -9.20 -8.67
CA SER A 128 -15.48 -10.64 -8.90
C SER A 128 -15.89 -10.95 -10.34
N ASP A 129 -16.94 -10.31 -10.85
CA ASP A 129 -17.44 -10.53 -12.21
C ASP A 129 -16.37 -10.17 -13.26
N ARG A 130 -15.65 -9.06 -13.05
CA ARG A 130 -14.55 -8.64 -13.96
C ARG A 130 -13.35 -9.57 -13.87
N ALA A 131 -13.00 -10.05 -12.69
CA ALA A 131 -11.92 -11.00 -12.48
C ALA A 131 -12.22 -12.33 -13.17
N LEU A 132 -13.43 -12.89 -12.98
CA LEU A 132 -13.87 -14.11 -13.64
C LEU A 132 -13.86 -13.98 -15.17
N ALA A 133 -14.31 -12.84 -15.70
CA ALA A 133 -14.28 -12.58 -17.14
C ALA A 133 -12.85 -12.54 -17.71
N LYS A 134 -11.83 -12.34 -16.85
CA LYS A 134 -10.40 -12.40 -17.20
C LYS A 134 -9.75 -13.73 -16.83
N GLY A 135 -10.47 -14.66 -16.21
CA GLY A 135 -9.94 -15.95 -15.76
C GLY A 135 -8.97 -15.85 -14.58
N ILE A 136 -9.12 -14.82 -13.74
CA ILE A 136 -8.30 -14.59 -12.55
C ILE A 136 -9.16 -14.56 -11.27
N VAL A 137 -8.49 -14.67 -10.12
CA VAL A 137 -9.04 -14.37 -8.80
C VAL A 137 -8.29 -13.16 -8.27
N MET A 138 -9.02 -12.07 -7.93
CA MET A 138 -8.43 -10.84 -7.43
C MET A 138 -8.34 -10.87 -5.91
N ASP A 139 -7.14 -10.66 -5.38
CA ASP A 139 -6.94 -10.44 -3.95
C ASP A 139 -7.50 -9.09 -3.53
N ILE A 140 -8.25 -9.06 -2.44
CA ILE A 140 -8.86 -7.84 -1.93
C ILE A 140 -8.66 -7.69 -0.42
N LEU A 141 -8.66 -6.43 0.05
CA LEU A 141 -8.89 -6.11 1.44
C LEU A 141 -10.22 -5.36 1.58
N CYS A 142 -10.96 -5.65 2.63
CA CYS A 142 -12.15 -4.88 2.97
C CYS A 142 -11.73 -3.61 3.70
N GLU A 143 -12.12 -2.46 3.17
CA GLU A 143 -11.88 -1.16 3.80
C GLU A 143 -12.85 -0.95 4.94
N VAL A 144 -12.34 -0.62 6.13
CA VAL A 144 -13.14 -0.38 7.34
C VAL A 144 -13.11 1.10 7.70
N ASN A 145 -14.28 1.72 7.79
CA ASN A 145 -14.46 3.07 8.31
C ASN A 145 -14.42 3.04 9.84
N ILE A 146 -13.22 2.85 10.39
CA ILE A 146 -13.03 2.67 11.84
C ILE A 146 -13.35 3.93 12.65
N GLY A 147 -13.32 5.10 12.02
CA GLY A 147 -13.66 6.37 12.64
C GLY A 147 -15.15 6.69 12.66
N GLY A 148 -15.98 5.98 11.86
CA GLY A 148 -17.40 6.24 11.75
C GLY A 148 -17.74 7.58 11.09
N GLU A 149 -16.82 8.15 10.28
CA GLU A 149 -17.04 9.42 9.60
C GLU A 149 -18.00 9.22 8.40
N GLU A 150 -19.12 9.93 8.37
CA GLU A 150 -20.12 9.80 7.28
C GLU A 150 -19.56 10.12 5.88
N SER A 151 -18.52 10.94 5.82
CA SER A 151 -17.85 11.33 4.56
C SER A 151 -16.85 10.30 4.04
N LYS A 152 -16.58 9.22 4.79
CA LYS A 152 -15.59 8.19 4.44
C LYS A 152 -16.28 6.93 3.96
N SER A 153 -15.68 6.30 2.94
CA SER A 153 -16.05 4.97 2.48
C SER A 153 -15.59 3.90 3.48
N GLY A 154 -16.09 2.69 3.31
CA GLY A 154 -15.72 1.53 4.10
C GLY A 154 -16.88 0.92 4.87
N PHE A 155 -16.73 -0.36 5.20
CA PHE A 155 -17.68 -1.05 6.07
C PHE A 155 -17.68 -0.44 7.47
N ALA A 156 -18.84 -0.34 8.09
CA ALA A 156 -18.91 -0.10 9.52
C ALA A 156 -18.24 -1.27 10.29
N PRO A 157 -17.54 -1.00 11.40
CA PRO A 157 -16.84 -2.05 12.15
C PRO A 157 -17.72 -3.24 12.55
N GLU A 158 -18.97 -2.96 12.94
CA GLU A 158 -20.00 -3.96 13.32
C GLU A 158 -20.54 -4.77 12.13
N ALA A 159 -20.45 -4.25 10.91
CA ALA A 159 -21.01 -4.88 9.71
C ALA A 159 -19.95 -5.61 8.86
N VAL A 160 -18.65 -5.38 9.10
CA VAL A 160 -17.59 -5.90 8.22
C VAL A 160 -17.51 -7.43 8.22
N TYR A 161 -17.81 -8.08 9.35
CA TYR A 161 -17.76 -9.54 9.41
C TYR A 161 -18.82 -10.17 8.50
N ASP A 162 -20.07 -9.71 8.58
CA ASP A 162 -21.15 -10.20 7.71
C ASP A 162 -20.87 -9.88 6.24
N GLY A 163 -20.32 -8.69 5.98
CA GLY A 163 -19.86 -8.32 4.64
C GLY A 163 -18.78 -9.24 4.09
N VAL A 164 -17.79 -9.62 4.89
CA VAL A 164 -16.74 -10.56 4.48
C VAL A 164 -17.31 -11.94 4.25
N CYS A 165 -18.27 -12.43 5.07
CA CYS A 165 -18.93 -13.70 4.84
C CYS A 165 -19.67 -13.72 3.48
N GLU A 166 -20.39 -12.65 3.15
CA GLU A 166 -21.08 -12.57 1.83
C GLU A 166 -20.09 -12.48 0.67
N ILE A 167 -18.98 -11.74 0.82
CA ILE A 167 -17.95 -11.62 -0.20
C ILE A 167 -17.19 -12.95 -0.41
N ALA A 168 -17.00 -13.74 0.64
CA ALA A 168 -16.32 -15.05 0.58
C ALA A 168 -17.04 -16.07 -0.35
N GLU A 169 -18.33 -15.88 -0.62
CA GLU A 169 -19.08 -16.69 -1.58
C GLU A 169 -18.78 -16.34 -3.06
N LEU A 170 -18.09 -15.23 -3.31
CA LEU A 170 -17.76 -14.76 -4.65
C LEU A 170 -16.49 -15.44 -5.19
N LYS A 171 -16.59 -16.12 -6.33
CA LYS A 171 -15.52 -16.94 -6.91
C LYS A 171 -14.38 -16.15 -7.56
N GLY A 172 -14.60 -14.89 -7.90
CA GLY A 172 -13.62 -14.06 -8.61
C GLY A 172 -12.76 -13.17 -7.69
N VAL A 173 -13.00 -13.23 -6.39
CA VAL A 173 -12.21 -12.49 -5.39
C VAL A 173 -11.78 -13.39 -4.25
N ARG A 174 -10.69 -13.02 -3.57
CA ARG A 174 -10.24 -13.63 -2.32
C ARG A 174 -10.02 -12.53 -1.28
N VAL A 175 -10.71 -12.60 -0.16
CA VAL A 175 -10.51 -11.65 0.94
C VAL A 175 -9.24 -12.03 1.70
N CYS A 176 -8.22 -11.16 1.63
CA CYS A 176 -6.92 -11.37 2.28
C CYS A 176 -6.78 -10.61 3.61
N GLY A 177 -7.76 -9.83 4.01
CA GLY A 177 -7.72 -9.09 5.27
C GLY A 177 -8.46 -7.77 5.23
N LEU A 178 -8.01 -6.84 6.09
CA LEU A 178 -8.65 -5.55 6.30
C LEU A 178 -7.71 -4.39 6.00
N MET A 179 -8.26 -3.27 5.58
CA MET A 179 -7.56 -1.99 5.40
C MET A 179 -8.33 -0.88 6.14
N THR A 180 -7.61 0.09 6.68
CA THR A 180 -8.23 1.32 7.19
C THR A 180 -7.38 2.55 6.98
N ILE A 181 -8.05 3.70 6.87
CA ILE A 181 -7.47 5.05 6.91
C ILE A 181 -8.16 5.79 8.06
N PRO A 182 -7.61 5.72 9.29
CA PRO A 182 -8.25 6.34 10.44
C PRO A 182 -8.23 7.88 10.33
N PRO A 183 -9.06 8.56 11.12
CA PRO A 183 -8.91 10.01 11.34
C PRO A 183 -7.48 10.35 11.81
N PRO A 184 -6.94 11.51 11.43
CA PRO A 184 -5.56 11.89 11.77
C PRO A 184 -5.35 12.19 13.26
N SER A 185 -6.42 12.49 14.00
CA SER A 185 -6.37 12.62 15.46
C SER A 185 -6.51 11.24 16.12
N ASP A 186 -5.74 11.01 17.18
CA ASP A 186 -5.88 9.81 18.03
C ASP A 186 -5.74 8.46 17.29
N SER A 187 -4.86 8.39 16.29
CA SER A 187 -4.66 7.19 15.45
C SER A 187 -4.43 5.91 16.27
N CYS A 188 -3.78 6.00 17.44
CA CYS A 188 -3.57 4.86 18.33
C CYS A 188 -4.87 4.21 18.79
N VAL A 189 -5.91 4.99 19.10
CA VAL A 189 -7.22 4.48 19.52
C VAL A 189 -7.87 3.68 18.38
N TYR A 190 -7.77 4.18 17.16
CA TYR A 190 -8.31 3.51 16.00
C TYR A 190 -7.49 2.28 15.61
N PHE A 191 -6.17 2.32 15.75
CA PHE A 191 -5.32 1.16 15.52
C PHE A 191 -5.60 0.03 16.51
N GLU A 192 -5.82 0.34 17.78
CA GLU A 192 -6.23 -0.64 18.78
C GLU A 192 -7.57 -1.29 18.43
N LYS A 193 -8.57 -0.49 18.02
CA LYS A 193 -9.86 -1.01 17.55
C LYS A 193 -9.70 -1.93 16.34
N MET A 194 -8.88 -1.52 15.35
CA MET A 194 -8.61 -2.33 14.18
C MET A 194 -7.86 -3.62 14.50
N GLN A 195 -6.90 -3.58 15.42
CA GLN A 195 -6.20 -4.79 15.88
C GLN A 195 -7.17 -5.80 16.47
N ARG A 196 -8.08 -5.36 17.34
CA ARG A 196 -9.12 -6.23 17.93
C ARG A 196 -10.04 -6.80 16.86
N LEU A 197 -10.58 -5.93 15.99
CA LEU A 197 -11.48 -6.33 14.91
C LEU A 197 -10.81 -7.35 13.97
N PHE A 198 -9.56 -7.11 13.59
CA PHE A 198 -8.78 -8.03 12.75
C PHE A 198 -8.50 -9.36 13.46
N GLY A 199 -8.16 -9.33 14.75
CA GLY A 199 -7.97 -10.53 15.57
C GLY A 199 -9.24 -11.38 15.66
N ASP A 200 -10.38 -10.75 15.90
CA ASP A 200 -11.69 -11.41 15.94
C ASP A 200 -12.04 -12.00 14.57
N MET A 201 -11.83 -11.25 13.50
CA MET A 201 -12.04 -11.71 12.12
C MET A 201 -11.16 -12.93 11.80
N LYS A 202 -9.88 -12.87 12.16
CA LYS A 202 -8.91 -13.95 11.91
C LYS A 202 -9.27 -15.22 12.69
N SER A 203 -9.75 -15.09 13.95
CA SER A 203 -10.09 -16.24 14.80
C SER A 203 -11.30 -17.03 14.29
N ARG A 204 -12.16 -16.40 13.50
CA ARG A 204 -13.39 -16.99 12.93
C ARG A 204 -13.47 -16.76 11.42
N SER A 205 -12.32 -16.82 10.75
CA SER A 205 -12.22 -16.58 9.30
C SER A 205 -13.25 -17.42 8.53
N PRO A 206 -14.08 -16.80 7.67
CA PRO A 206 -14.95 -17.56 6.80
C PRO A 206 -14.17 -18.47 5.85
N GLU A 207 -14.77 -19.59 5.43
CA GLU A 207 -14.23 -20.40 4.36
C GLU A 207 -13.97 -19.56 3.10
N ASN A 208 -12.99 -19.95 2.28
CA ASN A 208 -12.56 -19.24 1.07
C ASN A 208 -11.94 -17.85 1.29
N THR A 209 -11.49 -17.53 2.52
CA THR A 209 -10.73 -16.31 2.82
C THR A 209 -9.32 -16.63 3.29
N ASP A 210 -8.41 -15.64 3.19
CA ASP A 210 -7.07 -15.68 3.75
C ASP A 210 -6.86 -14.43 4.62
N ILE A 211 -7.47 -14.39 5.81
CA ILE A 211 -7.41 -13.23 6.70
C ILE A 211 -6.03 -13.16 7.37
N SER A 212 -5.03 -12.75 6.60
CA SER A 212 -3.63 -12.68 7.03
C SER A 212 -3.06 -11.26 7.04
N LEU A 213 -3.66 -10.30 6.33
CA LEU A 213 -3.11 -8.97 6.14
C LEU A 213 -3.96 -7.86 6.77
N LEU A 214 -3.35 -7.10 7.70
CA LEU A 214 -3.88 -5.85 8.21
C LEU A 214 -3.08 -4.69 7.61
N SER A 215 -3.70 -3.88 6.75
CA SER A 215 -3.10 -2.71 6.11
C SER A 215 -3.53 -1.44 6.83
N MET A 216 -2.65 -0.86 7.64
CA MET A 216 -2.88 0.41 8.34
C MET A 216 -1.56 1.10 8.68
N GLY A 217 -1.61 2.40 8.92
CA GLY A 217 -0.44 3.24 9.15
C GLY A 217 0.05 3.92 7.85
N MET A 218 0.28 5.22 7.96
CA MET A 218 0.73 6.09 6.89
C MET A 218 1.96 6.90 7.31
N SER A 219 2.41 7.83 6.49
CA SER A 219 3.64 8.61 6.71
C SER A 219 3.74 9.29 8.07
N ALA A 220 2.62 9.62 8.71
CA ALA A 220 2.58 10.32 10.00
C ALA A 220 2.59 9.38 11.21
N ASP A 221 2.12 8.14 11.05
CA ASP A 221 1.75 7.27 12.17
C ASP A 221 2.14 5.78 11.98
N TYR A 222 2.95 5.46 10.95
CA TYR A 222 3.33 4.08 10.63
C TYR A 222 4.07 3.37 11.77
N THR A 223 4.91 4.09 12.54
CA THR A 223 5.62 3.51 13.69
C THR A 223 4.67 3.10 14.81
N GLU A 224 3.61 3.88 15.03
CA GLU A 224 2.56 3.52 15.97
C GLU A 224 1.74 2.32 15.47
N ALA A 225 1.40 2.29 14.17
CA ALA A 225 0.68 1.17 13.58
C ALA A 225 1.41 -0.19 13.78
N VAL A 226 2.75 -0.18 13.80
CA VAL A 226 3.56 -1.38 14.11
C VAL A 226 3.18 -1.96 15.48
N ARG A 227 3.00 -1.14 16.51
CA ARG A 227 2.63 -1.58 17.87
C ARG A 227 1.28 -2.30 17.91
N PHE A 228 0.38 -1.96 16.99
CA PHE A 228 -0.97 -2.50 16.92
C PHE A 228 -1.15 -3.58 15.84
N GLY A 229 -0.09 -4.25 15.43
CA GLY A 229 -0.21 -5.46 14.63
C GLY A 229 -0.35 -5.25 13.13
N THR A 230 -0.03 -4.06 12.59
CA THR A 230 -0.05 -3.88 11.13
C THR A 230 0.86 -4.91 10.43
N GLY A 231 0.40 -5.45 9.31
CA GLY A 231 1.19 -6.25 8.38
C GLY A 231 1.69 -5.44 7.17
N MET A 232 1.12 -4.24 6.97
CA MET A 232 1.51 -3.36 5.87
C MET A 232 1.32 -1.90 6.24
N VAL A 233 2.35 -1.07 5.96
CA VAL A 233 2.28 0.39 6.07
C VAL A 233 2.36 1.05 4.69
N ARG A 234 1.72 2.22 4.50
CA ARG A 234 1.59 2.90 3.21
C ARG A 234 2.25 4.28 3.27
N LEU A 235 3.44 4.40 2.69
CA LEU A 235 4.29 5.58 2.83
C LEU A 235 4.36 6.40 1.52
N GLY A 236 3.81 7.61 1.56
CA GLY A 236 3.91 8.59 0.47
C GLY A 236 4.93 9.68 0.80
N THR A 237 4.51 10.67 1.60
CA THR A 237 5.34 11.83 1.93
C THR A 237 6.58 11.49 2.75
N ALA A 238 6.54 10.45 3.57
CA ALA A 238 7.73 9.98 4.29
C ALA A 238 8.82 9.48 3.34
N LEU A 239 8.43 8.88 2.19
CA LEU A 239 9.35 8.32 1.21
C LEU A 239 9.74 9.34 0.13
N PHE A 240 8.76 10.00 -0.48
CA PHE A 240 8.98 10.86 -1.66
C PHE A 240 9.09 12.36 -1.34
N GLY A 241 8.92 12.75 -0.06
CA GLY A 241 8.90 14.14 0.36
C GLY A 241 7.52 14.80 0.24
N ALA A 242 7.44 16.08 0.61
CA ALA A 242 6.22 16.87 0.48
C ALA A 242 5.82 17.01 -0.99
N ARG A 243 4.51 17.07 -1.24
CA ARG A 243 3.97 17.22 -2.60
C ARG A 243 4.19 18.65 -3.08
N ASN A 244 4.81 18.79 -4.25
CA ASN A 244 4.78 20.05 -4.98
C ASN A 244 3.48 20.13 -5.78
N TYR A 245 2.51 20.92 -5.31
CA TYR A 245 1.26 21.20 -6.04
C TYR A 245 1.43 22.32 -7.09
N SER A 246 2.69 22.68 -7.43
CA SER A 246 2.99 23.69 -8.44
C SER A 246 2.97 23.04 -9.83
N ILE A 247 1.76 22.86 -10.38
CA ILE A 247 1.51 22.75 -11.83
C ILE A 247 0.17 23.43 -12.09
#